data_820e93abe25d2d5f96043e43542d6dc8
#
_entry.id   820e93abe25d2d5f96043e43542d6dc8
#
_cell.length_a   1.000
_cell.length_b   1.000
_cell.length_c   1.000
_cell.angle_alpha   90.00
_cell.angle_beta   90.00
_cell.angle_gamma   90.00
#
_symmetry.space_group_name_H-M   'P 1'
#
loop_
_entity.id
_entity.type
_entity.pdbx_description
1 polymer ?
#
loop_
_entity_poly.entity_id
_entity_poly.type
_entity_poly.pdbx_seq_one_letter_code
_entity_poly.pdbx_strand_id
1 'polypeptide(L)'
;MRRLEKFVATGVALLISISFGATAQAQSKQPIVAIAQIDDNAGSGQSKTLTQMMLTAIAATQKFRVIERGQLDVMVQEQQRAKSGLVTSRNGGKVGGFEGADYLIYGTITTLSVTKKSNFGASLGMAMLSGQNQQPQNCYSGEVTLSLDIRITDSETGQIRYVKRIDEKKKAGTICGEGVPQVNATELLRSAADRVATGLVTAVYPIKVANAQADGTLMLNYGEGTVTLGDYVTVFRAGESVIDPDTGRQLGSSEQRIGVAQITDVQTSFSKARPVAGFESPAMARDIVRIATDDDLAAYPKAKIKRK
;
A
#
# COMPACT_ATOMS: atom_id res chain seq x y z
N MET A 1 62.61 -32.85 -64.27
CA MET A 1 61.67 -33.97 -63.98
C MET A 1 61.36 -33.91 -62.50
N ARG A 2 60.23 -33.41 -62.07
CA ARG A 2 59.48 -33.76 -60.88
C ARG A 2 58.35 -32.72 -60.73
N ARG A 3 57.16 -33.17 -60.94
CA ARG A 3 55.92 -32.42 -60.84
C ARG A 3 55.64 -32.17 -59.38
N LEU A 4 55.32 -30.89 -59.04
CA LEU A 4 54.82 -30.49 -57.72
C LEU A 4 53.30 -30.42 -57.84
N GLU A 5 52.60 -31.32 -57.17
CA GLU A 5 51.13 -31.29 -57.04
C GLU A 5 50.74 -30.32 -55.91
N LYS A 6 49.88 -29.38 -56.28
CA LYS A 6 49.29 -28.39 -55.32
C LYS A 6 48.01 -29.00 -54.74
N PHE A 7 48.04 -29.26 -53.43
CA PHE A 7 46.83 -29.55 -52.68
C PHE A 7 46.13 -28.23 -52.32
N VAL A 8 44.93 -28.04 -52.88
CA VAL A 8 44.01 -26.95 -52.47
C VAL A 8 43.14 -27.51 -51.36
N ALA A 9 43.38 -27.04 -50.13
CA ALA A 9 42.51 -27.32 -48.99
C ALA A 9 41.39 -26.28 -48.93
N THR A 10 40.17 -26.74 -49.28
CA THR A 10 38.95 -25.92 -49.17
C THR A 10 38.44 -25.98 -47.74
N GLY A 11 38.69 -24.95 -46.96
CA GLY A 11 38.16 -24.81 -45.62
C GLY A 11 36.70 -24.27 -45.66
N VAL A 12 35.74 -25.13 -45.36
CA VAL A 12 34.34 -24.72 -45.12
C VAL A 12 34.24 -24.11 -43.72
N ALA A 13 34.11 -22.80 -43.63
CA ALA A 13 33.83 -22.10 -42.39
C ALA A 13 32.31 -22.19 -42.11
N LEU A 14 31.93 -23.02 -41.15
CA LEU A 14 30.57 -23.14 -40.64
C LEU A 14 30.28 -21.96 -39.71
N LEU A 15 29.60 -20.91 -40.21
CA LEU A 15 29.10 -19.79 -39.42
C LEU A 15 27.87 -20.24 -38.62
N ILE A 16 28.07 -20.59 -37.36
CA ILE A 16 26.96 -20.79 -36.39
C ILE A 16 26.44 -19.44 -35.98
N SER A 17 25.33 -19.00 -36.56
CA SER A 17 24.58 -17.81 -36.15
C SER A 17 23.85 -18.13 -34.86
N ILE A 18 24.43 -17.74 -33.70
CA ILE A 18 23.75 -17.78 -32.42
C ILE A 18 22.74 -16.61 -32.40
N SER A 19 21.48 -16.92 -32.75
CA SER A 19 20.36 -15.98 -32.56
C SER A 19 20.12 -15.84 -31.06
N PHE A 20 20.65 -14.78 -30.44
CA PHE A 20 20.20 -14.32 -29.16
C PHE A 20 18.78 -13.85 -29.30
N GLY A 21 17.82 -14.71 -28.99
CA GLY A 21 16.43 -14.34 -28.81
C GLY A 21 16.36 -13.42 -27.60
N ALA A 22 16.34 -12.10 -27.82
CA ALA A 22 15.97 -11.15 -26.80
C ALA A 22 14.52 -11.48 -26.40
N THR A 23 14.35 -12.16 -25.26
CA THR A 23 13.06 -12.26 -24.60
C THR A 23 12.71 -10.82 -24.16
N ALA A 24 11.88 -10.15 -24.97
CA ALA A 24 11.24 -8.91 -24.58
C ALA A 24 10.44 -9.25 -23.30
N GLN A 25 10.98 -8.93 -22.14
CA GLN A 25 10.21 -8.90 -20.91
C GLN A 25 9.16 -7.83 -21.14
N ALA A 26 7.91 -8.26 -21.33
CA ALA A 26 6.77 -7.35 -21.30
C ALA A 26 6.78 -6.69 -19.92
N GLN A 27 7.29 -5.47 -19.84
CA GLN A 27 7.12 -4.62 -18.66
C GLN A 27 5.62 -4.51 -18.45
N SER A 28 5.10 -5.15 -17.40
CA SER A 28 3.71 -5.00 -17.03
C SER A 28 3.46 -3.52 -16.81
N LYS A 29 2.63 -2.92 -17.66
CA LYS A 29 2.28 -1.50 -17.57
C LYS A 29 1.68 -1.28 -16.19
N GLN A 30 2.25 -0.36 -15.40
CA GLN A 30 1.73 -0.06 -14.08
C GLN A 30 0.27 0.38 -14.18
N PRO A 31 -0.64 -0.18 -13.36
CA PRO A 31 -2.03 0.25 -13.34
C PRO A 31 -2.18 1.72 -13.00
N ILE A 32 -3.19 2.32 -13.58
CA ILE A 32 -3.51 3.73 -13.40
C ILE A 32 -4.57 3.86 -12.32
N VAL A 33 -4.32 4.74 -11.35
CA VAL A 33 -5.21 5.00 -10.23
C VAL A 33 -5.62 6.46 -10.21
N ALA A 34 -6.89 6.72 -9.93
CA ALA A 34 -7.38 8.07 -9.67
C ALA A 34 -8.22 8.09 -8.38
N ILE A 35 -8.14 9.18 -7.63
CA ILE A 35 -9.09 9.45 -6.56
C ILE A 35 -10.30 10.11 -7.20
N ALA A 36 -11.45 9.44 -7.12
CA ALA A 36 -12.69 9.92 -7.72
C ALA A 36 -13.37 10.96 -6.82
N GLN A 37 -13.50 10.65 -5.53
CA GLN A 37 -14.18 11.51 -4.57
C GLN A 37 -13.80 11.15 -3.13
N ILE A 38 -13.60 12.19 -2.33
CA ILE A 38 -13.48 12.08 -0.86
C ILE A 38 -14.54 12.99 -0.23
N ASP A 39 -15.57 12.37 0.32
CA ASP A 39 -16.65 13.07 1.03
C ASP A 39 -16.21 13.43 2.45
N ASP A 40 -16.70 14.55 2.95
CA ASP A 40 -16.44 15.03 4.31
C ASP A 40 -17.73 15.13 5.12
N ASN A 41 -18.21 14.00 5.62
CA ASN A 41 -19.40 13.94 6.45
C ASN A 41 -19.14 14.43 7.88
N ALA A 42 -17.87 14.56 8.26
CA ALA A 42 -17.49 15.15 9.54
C ALA A 42 -17.53 16.68 9.54
N GLY A 43 -17.67 17.33 8.37
CA GLY A 43 -17.63 18.79 8.24
C GLY A 43 -16.29 19.40 8.61
N SER A 44 -15.21 18.64 8.46
CA SER A 44 -13.87 19.03 8.89
C SER A 44 -13.16 19.99 7.93
N GLY A 45 -13.61 20.10 6.68
CA GLY A 45 -12.96 20.84 5.60
C GLY A 45 -11.66 20.20 5.10
N GLN A 46 -11.37 18.93 5.46
CA GLN A 46 -10.09 18.29 5.20
C GLN A 46 -10.09 17.33 3.98
N SER A 47 -11.20 17.19 3.28
CA SER A 47 -11.30 16.28 2.12
C SER A 47 -10.24 16.56 1.05
N LYS A 48 -10.03 17.83 0.70
CA LYS A 48 -9.01 18.24 -0.27
C LYS A 48 -7.59 17.94 0.21
N THR A 49 -7.29 18.25 1.48
CA THR A 49 -5.98 17.95 2.10
C THR A 49 -5.69 16.46 2.10
N LEU A 50 -6.67 15.64 2.51
CA LEU A 50 -6.54 14.19 2.51
C LEU A 50 -6.35 13.65 1.09
N THR A 51 -7.11 14.14 0.10
CA THR A 51 -6.96 13.77 -1.32
C THR A 51 -5.53 13.99 -1.80
N GLN A 52 -4.94 15.17 -1.53
CA GLN A 52 -3.56 15.46 -1.93
C GLN A 52 -2.53 14.57 -1.22
N MET A 53 -2.73 14.29 0.07
CA MET A 53 -1.87 13.37 0.80
C MET A 53 -1.96 11.94 0.26
N MET A 54 -3.16 11.47 -0.08
CA MET A 54 -3.37 10.15 -0.68
C MET A 54 -2.71 10.04 -2.06
N LEU A 55 -2.86 11.06 -2.93
CA LEU A 55 -2.18 11.09 -4.23
C LEU A 55 -0.66 10.97 -4.06
N THR A 56 -0.10 11.74 -3.11
CA THR A 56 1.33 11.70 -2.81
C THR A 56 1.77 10.33 -2.28
N ALA A 57 1.02 9.77 -1.32
CA ALA A 57 1.33 8.47 -0.72
C ALA A 57 1.27 7.33 -1.76
N ILE A 58 0.25 7.32 -2.63
CA ILE A 58 0.10 6.32 -3.69
C ILE A 58 1.23 6.45 -4.71
N ALA A 59 1.55 7.67 -5.16
CA ALA A 59 2.65 7.93 -6.09
C ALA A 59 4.01 7.49 -5.52
N ALA A 60 4.24 7.72 -4.22
CA ALA A 60 5.45 7.32 -3.52
C ALA A 60 5.68 5.80 -3.50
N THR A 61 4.63 4.99 -3.63
CA THR A 61 4.76 3.52 -3.72
C THR A 61 5.46 3.05 -5.00
N GLN A 62 5.48 3.88 -6.05
CA GLN A 62 6.00 3.54 -7.38
C GLN A 62 5.38 2.28 -8.01
N LYS A 63 4.25 1.81 -7.49
CA LYS A 63 3.52 0.65 -8.01
C LYS A 63 2.43 1.05 -9.00
N PHE A 64 1.99 2.30 -8.96
CA PHE A 64 0.90 2.84 -9.74
C PHE A 64 1.29 4.11 -10.47
N ARG A 65 0.64 4.33 -11.60
CA ARG A 65 0.57 5.65 -12.24
C ARG A 65 -0.65 6.37 -11.66
N VAL A 66 -0.46 7.59 -11.18
CA VAL A 66 -1.53 8.35 -10.53
C VAL A 66 -2.01 9.47 -11.45
N ILE A 67 -3.33 9.58 -11.62
CA ILE A 67 -3.97 10.66 -12.37
C ILE A 67 -4.69 11.58 -11.38
N GLU A 68 -4.37 12.87 -11.45
CA GLU A 68 -5.03 13.91 -10.67
C GLU A 68 -6.26 14.45 -11.44
N ARG A 69 -7.43 13.92 -11.13
CA ARG A 69 -8.67 14.33 -11.80
C ARG A 69 -9.16 15.73 -11.40
N GLY A 70 -8.81 16.17 -10.19
CA GLY A 70 -9.21 17.50 -9.69
C GLY A 70 -8.62 18.69 -10.48
N GLN A 71 -7.64 18.47 -11.36
CA GLN A 71 -7.02 19.49 -12.18
C GLN A 71 -7.21 19.29 -13.69
N LEU A 72 -8.07 18.37 -14.08
CA LEU A 72 -8.31 18.13 -15.52
C LEU A 72 -8.76 19.37 -16.27
N ASP A 73 -9.61 20.20 -15.68
CA ASP A 73 -10.10 21.44 -16.31
C ASP A 73 -8.94 22.39 -16.60
N VAL A 74 -7.98 22.54 -15.68
CA VAL A 74 -6.78 23.35 -15.88
C VAL A 74 -5.91 22.79 -17.00
N MET A 75 -5.76 21.46 -17.05
CA MET A 75 -5.00 20.79 -18.11
C MET A 75 -5.65 20.92 -19.48
N VAL A 76 -6.99 20.82 -19.55
CA VAL A 76 -7.77 21.04 -20.78
C VAL A 76 -7.61 22.47 -21.26
N GLN A 77 -7.70 23.45 -20.36
CA GLN A 77 -7.48 24.86 -20.70
C GLN A 77 -6.07 25.10 -21.23
N GLU A 78 -5.05 24.51 -20.64
CA GLU A 78 -3.67 24.64 -21.11
C GLU A 78 -3.48 24.00 -22.49
N GLN A 79 -4.09 22.84 -22.74
CA GLN A 79 -4.10 22.23 -24.07
C GLN A 79 -4.80 23.12 -25.10
N GLN A 80 -5.89 23.81 -24.75
CA GLN A 80 -6.58 24.75 -25.60
C GLN A 80 -5.70 25.98 -25.88
N ARG A 81 -4.98 26.52 -24.89
CA ARG A 81 -4.01 27.60 -25.05
C ARG A 81 -2.86 27.20 -25.98
N ALA A 82 -2.34 25.99 -25.83
CA ALA A 82 -1.30 25.48 -26.73
C ALA A 82 -1.78 25.36 -28.18
N LYS A 83 -3.04 24.97 -28.39
CA LYS A 83 -3.66 24.93 -29.74
C LYS A 83 -3.88 26.32 -30.36
N SER A 84 -4.25 27.29 -29.52
CA SER A 84 -4.50 28.67 -30.03
C SER A 84 -3.23 29.40 -30.46
N GLY A 85 -2.03 28.80 -30.28
CA GLY A 85 -0.74 29.41 -30.58
C GLY A 85 -0.30 30.49 -29.60
N LEU A 86 -1.03 30.68 -28.50
CA LEU A 86 -0.68 31.65 -27.44
C LEU A 86 0.52 31.21 -26.61
N VAL A 87 0.80 29.91 -26.57
CA VAL A 87 1.95 29.34 -25.88
C VAL A 87 2.66 28.33 -26.78
N THR A 88 4.00 28.35 -26.76
CA THR A 88 4.81 27.41 -27.53
C THR A 88 4.97 26.13 -26.71
N SER A 89 4.30 25.04 -27.10
CA SER A 89 4.53 23.71 -26.52
C SER A 89 5.53 22.93 -27.38
N ARG A 90 6.61 22.45 -26.77
CA ARG A 90 7.58 21.58 -27.46
C ARG A 90 6.99 20.23 -27.89
N ASN A 91 5.97 19.77 -27.20
CA ASN A 91 5.21 18.57 -27.50
C ASN A 91 3.75 18.98 -27.66
N GLY A 92 3.35 19.39 -28.86
CA GLY A 92 1.96 19.80 -29.15
C GLY A 92 0.98 18.79 -28.58
N GLY A 93 0.42 19.12 -27.42
CA GLY A 93 -0.45 18.22 -26.66
C GLY A 93 -1.63 17.81 -27.53
N LYS A 94 -1.80 16.51 -27.74
CA LYS A 94 -3.02 15.99 -28.37
C LYS A 94 -4.18 16.28 -27.45
N VAL A 95 -5.16 17.07 -27.90
CA VAL A 95 -6.38 17.29 -27.14
C VAL A 95 -7.11 15.96 -26.96
N GLY A 96 -7.45 15.62 -25.73
CA GLY A 96 -8.20 14.41 -25.41
C GLY A 96 -7.37 13.14 -25.17
N GLY A 97 -6.04 13.25 -24.99
CA GLY A 97 -5.15 12.10 -24.74
C GLY A 97 -5.02 11.70 -23.27
N PHE A 98 -6.00 11.98 -22.42
CA PHE A 98 -5.96 11.53 -21.02
C PHE A 98 -6.25 10.02 -20.94
N GLU A 99 -5.36 9.29 -20.26
CA GLU A 99 -5.57 7.87 -20.02
C GLU A 99 -6.70 7.66 -18.99
N GLY A 100 -7.49 6.59 -19.16
CA GLY A 100 -8.47 6.14 -18.16
C GLY A 100 -7.76 5.59 -16.94
N ALA A 101 -8.40 5.66 -15.76
CA ALA A 101 -7.93 4.97 -14.58
C ALA A 101 -8.41 3.53 -14.58
N ASP A 102 -7.55 2.58 -14.20
CA ASP A 102 -7.92 1.17 -14.00
C ASP A 102 -8.64 0.98 -12.65
N TYR A 103 -8.26 1.80 -11.66
CA TYR A 103 -8.87 1.79 -10.32
C TYR A 103 -9.31 3.18 -9.89
N LEU A 104 -10.50 3.25 -9.30
CA LEU A 104 -11.08 4.46 -8.73
C LEU A 104 -11.16 4.32 -7.20
N ILE A 105 -10.64 5.33 -6.49
CA ILE A 105 -10.70 5.40 -5.04
C ILE A 105 -11.81 6.36 -4.64
N TYR A 106 -12.68 5.90 -3.78
CA TYR A 106 -13.70 6.68 -3.09
C TYR A 106 -13.44 6.63 -1.60
N GLY A 107 -13.70 7.71 -0.91
CA GLY A 107 -13.57 7.76 0.54
C GLY A 107 -14.59 8.67 1.18
N THR A 108 -14.76 8.48 2.50
CA THR A 108 -15.62 9.34 3.32
C THR A 108 -14.96 9.56 4.66
N ILE A 109 -14.67 10.81 5.00
CA ILE A 109 -14.28 11.19 6.36
C ILE A 109 -15.55 11.15 7.21
N THR A 110 -15.69 10.13 8.04
CA THR A 110 -16.88 9.94 8.89
C THR A 110 -16.74 10.60 10.24
N THR A 111 -15.51 10.74 10.72
CA THR A 111 -15.19 11.44 11.97
C THR A 111 -13.84 12.14 11.85
N LEU A 112 -13.79 13.40 12.23
CA LEU A 112 -12.54 14.09 12.59
C LEU A 112 -12.86 15.01 13.75
N SER A 113 -12.58 14.57 14.95
CA SER A 113 -12.96 15.27 16.17
C SER A 113 -11.78 15.42 17.13
N VAL A 114 -11.76 16.54 17.83
CA VAL A 114 -10.84 16.81 18.94
C VAL A 114 -11.63 16.73 20.24
N THR A 115 -11.29 15.75 21.07
CA THR A 115 -11.94 15.57 22.36
C THR A 115 -11.02 16.07 23.48
N LYS A 116 -11.55 16.90 24.37
CA LYS A 116 -10.86 17.38 25.57
C LYS A 116 -11.27 16.51 26.75
N LYS A 117 -10.31 15.88 27.41
CA LYS A 117 -10.54 15.08 28.63
C LYS A 117 -9.87 15.73 29.81
N SER A 118 -10.59 15.83 30.94
CA SER A 118 -9.99 16.28 32.21
C SER A 118 -8.93 15.26 32.67
N ASN A 119 -7.78 15.77 33.05
CA ASN A 119 -6.68 14.97 33.58
C ASN A 119 -6.50 15.24 35.08
N PHE A 120 -7.28 14.54 35.89
CA PHE A 120 -7.29 14.72 37.33
C PHE A 120 -5.91 14.49 37.97
N GLY A 121 -5.15 13.49 37.49
CA GLY A 121 -3.82 13.20 37.99
C GLY A 121 -2.84 14.36 37.78
N ALA A 122 -2.88 15.00 36.60
CA ALA A 122 -2.06 16.15 36.29
C ALA A 122 -2.52 17.37 37.09
N SER A 123 -3.84 17.57 37.25
CA SER A 123 -4.40 18.66 38.09
C SER A 123 -3.96 18.54 39.56
N LEU A 124 -3.98 17.30 40.10
CA LEU A 124 -3.52 17.06 41.48
C LEU A 124 -2.00 17.27 41.61
N GLY A 125 -1.21 16.80 40.64
CA GLY A 125 0.25 17.02 40.60
C GLY A 125 0.60 18.52 40.57
N MET A 126 -0.09 19.33 39.75
CA MET A 126 0.10 20.77 39.70
C MET A 126 -0.32 21.44 41.03
N ALA A 127 -1.42 21.01 41.63
CA ALA A 127 -1.85 21.54 42.94
C ALA A 127 -0.81 21.26 44.04
N MET A 128 -0.18 20.10 44.02
CA MET A 128 0.89 19.77 44.99
C MET A 128 2.18 20.58 44.76
N LEU A 129 2.50 20.92 43.54
CA LEU A 129 3.70 21.67 43.17
C LEU A 129 3.54 23.18 43.36
N SER A 130 2.30 23.71 43.27
CA SER A 130 2.02 25.15 43.28
C SER A 130 2.00 25.81 44.69
N GLY A 131 2.06 25.00 45.78
CA GLY A 131 2.00 25.52 47.14
C GLY A 131 0.61 26.05 47.51
N GLN A 132 0.43 26.43 48.78
CA GLN A 132 -0.89 26.78 49.36
C GLN A 132 -1.54 28.07 48.86
N ASN A 133 -0.87 28.88 48.04
CA ASN A 133 -1.34 30.21 47.62
C ASN A 133 -1.78 30.33 46.15
N GLN A 134 -1.82 29.22 45.36
CA GLN A 134 -2.31 29.29 43.99
C GLN A 134 -3.57 28.45 43.81
N GLN A 135 -4.53 28.98 43.02
CA GLN A 135 -5.75 28.25 42.70
C GLN A 135 -5.40 26.95 41.94
N PRO A 136 -6.05 25.82 42.25
CA PRO A 136 -5.84 24.58 41.52
C PRO A 136 -6.18 24.75 40.05
N GLN A 137 -5.19 24.57 39.19
CA GLN A 137 -5.39 24.63 37.74
C GLN A 137 -5.93 23.33 37.23
N ASN A 138 -7.02 23.39 36.45
CA ASN A 138 -7.53 22.24 35.76
C ASN A 138 -6.60 21.87 34.60
N CYS A 139 -6.17 20.61 34.57
CA CYS A 139 -5.37 20.07 33.49
C CYS A 139 -6.25 19.26 32.55
N TYR A 140 -5.97 19.36 31.26
CA TYR A 140 -6.71 18.66 30.20
C TYR A 140 -5.76 17.99 29.24
N SER A 141 -6.12 16.79 28.81
CA SER A 141 -5.49 16.10 27.67
C SER A 141 -6.42 16.13 26.47
N GLY A 142 -5.86 16.31 25.29
CA GLY A 142 -6.59 16.21 24.04
C GLY A 142 -6.44 14.83 23.41
N GLU A 143 -7.45 14.43 22.66
CA GLU A 143 -7.39 13.27 21.78
C GLU A 143 -8.03 13.64 20.45
N VAL A 144 -7.30 13.44 19.33
CA VAL A 144 -7.89 13.53 17.99
C VAL A 144 -8.23 12.13 17.51
N THR A 145 -9.41 11.99 16.98
CA THR A 145 -9.87 10.75 16.32
C THR A 145 -10.22 11.08 14.88
N LEU A 146 -9.68 10.30 13.96
CA LEU A 146 -10.04 10.28 12.54
C LEU A 146 -10.63 8.91 12.21
N SER A 147 -11.80 8.89 11.59
CA SER A 147 -12.37 7.68 10.96
C SER A 147 -12.59 7.97 9.48
N LEU A 148 -12.08 7.09 8.64
CA LEU A 148 -12.11 7.18 7.19
C LEU A 148 -12.57 5.86 6.60
N ASP A 149 -13.67 5.87 5.85
CA ASP A 149 -14.13 4.71 5.08
C ASP A 149 -13.58 4.84 3.65
N ILE A 150 -12.91 3.78 3.15
CA ILE A 150 -12.30 3.73 1.82
C ILE A 150 -12.87 2.58 1.02
N ARG A 151 -13.12 2.84 -0.27
CA ARG A 151 -13.56 1.88 -1.27
C ARG A 151 -12.73 2.03 -2.53
N ILE A 152 -12.19 0.92 -3.03
CA ILE A 152 -11.45 0.87 -4.29
C ILE A 152 -12.26 0.04 -5.29
N THR A 153 -12.58 0.63 -6.41
CA THR A 153 -13.42 0.05 -7.45
C THR A 153 -12.61 -0.12 -8.73
N ASP A 154 -12.70 -1.27 -9.33
CA ASP A 154 -12.21 -1.57 -10.66
C ASP A 154 -13.08 -0.81 -11.67
N SER A 155 -12.47 0.02 -12.52
CA SER A 155 -13.23 0.91 -13.40
C SER A 155 -13.84 0.21 -14.62
N GLU A 156 -13.27 -0.91 -15.03
CA GLU A 156 -13.75 -1.70 -16.15
C GLU A 156 -15.01 -2.48 -15.78
N THR A 157 -14.98 -3.13 -14.61
CA THR A 157 -16.04 -4.02 -14.15
C THR A 157 -17.04 -3.36 -13.19
N GLY A 158 -16.70 -2.20 -12.63
CA GLY A 158 -17.46 -1.56 -11.56
C GLY A 158 -17.41 -2.29 -10.22
N GLN A 159 -16.64 -3.38 -10.11
CA GLN A 159 -16.56 -4.19 -8.90
C GLN A 159 -15.71 -3.53 -7.82
N ILE A 160 -16.20 -3.60 -6.59
CA ILE A 160 -15.41 -3.18 -5.43
C ILE A 160 -14.35 -4.25 -5.15
N ARG A 161 -13.08 -3.88 -5.25
CA ARG A 161 -11.92 -4.76 -4.98
C ARG A 161 -11.46 -4.70 -3.53
N TYR A 162 -11.72 -3.58 -2.86
CA TYR A 162 -11.24 -3.37 -1.50
C TYR A 162 -12.14 -2.39 -0.78
N VAL A 163 -12.46 -2.70 0.46
CA VAL A 163 -13.18 -1.82 1.39
C VAL A 163 -12.47 -1.88 2.72
N LYS A 164 -12.21 -0.74 3.32
CA LYS A 164 -11.64 -0.69 4.67
C LYS A 164 -12.05 0.57 5.39
N ARG A 165 -12.35 0.43 6.68
CA ARG A 165 -12.37 1.53 7.63
C ARG A 165 -10.98 1.70 8.22
N ILE A 166 -10.51 2.93 8.27
CA ILE A 166 -9.26 3.35 8.89
C ILE A 166 -9.61 4.23 10.07
N ASP A 167 -9.29 3.77 11.26
CA ASP A 167 -9.47 4.52 12.50
C ASP A 167 -8.09 4.89 13.06
N GLU A 168 -7.86 6.18 13.22
CA GLU A 168 -6.63 6.74 13.78
C GLU A 168 -6.95 7.57 15.01
N LYS A 169 -6.12 7.42 16.05
CA LYS A 169 -6.23 8.20 17.28
C LYS A 169 -4.86 8.71 17.68
N LYS A 170 -4.81 9.98 18.06
CA LYS A 170 -3.58 10.57 18.60
C LYS A 170 -3.91 11.38 19.84
N LYS A 171 -3.18 11.11 20.91
CA LYS A 171 -3.28 11.90 22.14
C LYS A 171 -2.41 13.15 22.01
N ALA A 172 -2.98 14.29 22.37
CA ALA A 172 -2.20 15.50 22.62
C ALA A 172 -1.60 15.47 24.02
N GLY A 173 -0.56 16.25 24.20
CA GLY A 173 0.00 16.52 25.51
C GLY A 173 -1.04 17.09 26.48
N THR A 174 -0.74 16.99 27.78
CA THR A 174 -1.56 17.60 28.83
C THR A 174 -1.16 19.07 28.97
N ILE A 175 -2.15 19.95 28.99
CA ILE A 175 -1.98 21.35 29.33
C ILE A 175 -2.79 21.68 30.58
N CYS A 176 -2.25 22.57 31.44
CA CYS A 176 -2.91 23.03 32.65
C CYS A 176 -3.22 24.54 32.51
N GLY A 177 -4.38 24.96 33.03
CA GLY A 177 -4.87 26.32 32.93
C GLY A 177 -5.75 26.57 31.70
N GLU A 178 -5.84 27.83 31.26
CA GLU A 178 -6.61 28.20 30.07
C GLU A 178 -5.88 27.81 28.79
N GLY A 179 -6.54 27.03 27.94
CA GLY A 179 -6.02 26.61 26.66
C GLY A 179 -6.70 25.35 26.11
N VAL A 180 -6.44 25.07 24.85
CA VAL A 180 -6.87 23.83 24.19
C VAL A 180 -5.61 23.04 23.82
N PRO A 181 -5.53 21.75 24.19
CA PRO A 181 -4.42 20.93 23.74
C PRO A 181 -4.31 20.98 22.21
N GLN A 182 -3.17 21.46 21.73
CA GLN A 182 -2.91 21.50 20.27
C GLN A 182 -2.63 20.09 19.79
N VAL A 183 -3.43 19.61 18.86
CA VAL A 183 -3.21 18.32 18.20
C VAL A 183 -3.08 18.55 16.71
N ASN A 184 -2.01 18.00 16.15
CA ASN A 184 -1.78 18.10 14.72
C ASN A 184 -2.60 17.04 13.97
N ALA A 185 -3.77 17.42 13.49
CA ALA A 185 -4.61 16.56 12.65
C ALA A 185 -3.91 16.14 11.34
N THR A 186 -2.92 16.93 10.87
CA THR A 186 -2.17 16.66 9.65
C THR A 186 -1.43 15.31 9.70
N GLU A 187 -0.88 14.95 10.87
CA GLU A 187 -0.20 13.66 11.02
C GLU A 187 -1.17 12.47 10.92
N LEU A 188 -2.39 12.62 11.48
CA LEU A 188 -3.41 11.57 11.35
C LEU A 188 -3.86 11.39 9.91
N LEU A 189 -4.07 12.51 9.21
CA LEU A 189 -4.43 12.49 7.79
C LEU A 189 -3.34 11.82 6.95
N ARG A 190 -2.06 12.11 7.25
CA ARG A 190 -0.92 11.50 6.57
C ARG A 190 -0.84 10.00 6.86
N SER A 191 -0.95 9.59 8.13
CA SER A 191 -1.00 8.17 8.51
C SER A 191 -2.14 7.43 7.81
N ALA A 192 -3.32 8.04 7.76
CA ALA A 192 -4.46 7.46 7.03
C ALA A 192 -4.19 7.34 5.52
N ALA A 193 -3.59 8.37 4.90
CA ALA A 193 -3.21 8.34 3.49
C ALA A 193 -2.21 7.22 3.18
N ASP A 194 -1.19 7.02 4.03
CA ASP A 194 -0.20 5.96 3.89
C ASP A 194 -0.85 4.57 4.03
N ARG A 195 -1.81 4.42 4.95
CA ARG A 195 -2.59 3.18 5.09
C ARG A 195 -3.47 2.90 3.88
N VAL A 196 -4.04 3.92 3.26
CA VAL A 196 -4.80 3.76 2.00
C VAL A 196 -3.88 3.30 0.89
N ALA A 197 -2.70 3.93 0.73
CA ALA A 197 -1.71 3.56 -0.27
C ALA A 197 -1.26 2.10 -0.09
N THR A 198 -0.93 1.70 1.14
CA THR A 198 -0.57 0.31 1.47
C THR A 198 -1.72 -0.65 1.18
N GLY A 199 -2.95 -0.29 1.55
CA GLY A 199 -4.14 -1.09 1.26
C GLY A 199 -4.38 -1.29 -0.23
N LEU A 200 -4.22 -0.25 -1.04
CA LEU A 200 -4.29 -0.33 -2.50
C LEU A 200 -3.21 -1.25 -3.05
N VAL A 201 -1.95 -1.07 -2.63
CA VAL A 201 -0.85 -1.92 -3.07
C VAL A 201 -1.14 -3.38 -2.79
N THR A 202 -1.55 -3.72 -1.58
CA THR A 202 -1.82 -5.12 -1.18
C THR A 202 -3.08 -5.71 -1.84
N ALA A 203 -4.06 -4.88 -2.18
CA ALA A 203 -5.26 -5.31 -2.89
C ALA A 203 -4.97 -5.66 -4.37
N VAL A 204 -4.11 -4.90 -5.02
CA VAL A 204 -3.75 -5.11 -6.43
C VAL A 204 -2.55 -6.06 -6.57
N TYR A 205 -1.59 -5.93 -5.69
CA TYR A 205 -0.37 -6.74 -5.66
C TYR A 205 -0.25 -7.43 -4.30
N PRO A 206 -0.79 -8.62 -4.13
CA PRO A 206 -0.69 -9.33 -2.85
C PRO A 206 0.78 -9.59 -2.47
N ILE A 207 1.06 -9.58 -1.17
CA ILE A 207 2.36 -10.00 -0.66
C ILE A 207 2.56 -11.46 -1.06
N LYS A 208 3.75 -11.79 -1.55
CA LYS A 208 4.09 -13.15 -1.97
C LYS A 208 5.45 -13.55 -1.42
N VAL A 209 5.63 -14.84 -1.27
CA VAL A 209 6.95 -15.44 -1.10
C VAL A 209 7.72 -15.26 -2.41
N ALA A 210 8.78 -14.46 -2.38
CA ALA A 210 9.69 -14.29 -3.51
C ALA A 210 10.64 -15.48 -3.63
N ASN A 211 11.14 -15.97 -2.47
CA ASN A 211 12.01 -17.14 -2.37
C ASN A 211 11.89 -17.76 -0.99
N ALA A 212 11.97 -19.09 -0.91
CA ALA A 212 12.14 -19.83 0.33
C ALA A 212 13.58 -20.39 0.37
N GLN A 213 14.32 -20.02 1.42
CA GLN A 213 15.71 -20.46 1.59
C GLN A 213 15.78 -21.87 2.17
N ALA A 214 16.93 -22.53 2.02
CA ALA A 214 17.14 -23.89 2.51
C ALA A 214 17.02 -24.01 4.04
N ASP A 215 17.27 -22.94 4.77
CA ASP A 215 17.08 -22.86 6.23
C ASP A 215 15.61 -22.62 6.67
N GLY A 216 14.69 -22.58 5.72
CA GLY A 216 13.28 -22.30 5.92
C GLY A 216 12.92 -20.82 5.99
N THR A 217 13.88 -19.89 5.89
CA THR A 217 13.60 -18.47 5.87
C THR A 217 12.86 -18.08 4.58
N LEU A 218 11.77 -17.34 4.71
CA LEU A 218 10.95 -16.85 3.62
C LEU A 218 11.37 -15.42 3.27
N MET A 219 11.69 -15.17 2.01
CA MET A 219 11.88 -13.84 1.47
C MET A 219 10.55 -13.36 0.90
N LEU A 220 10.02 -12.24 1.38
CA LEU A 220 8.76 -11.65 0.91
C LEU A 220 9.07 -10.48 -0.02
N ASN A 221 8.23 -10.27 -1.03
CA ASN A 221 8.41 -9.22 -2.04
C ASN A 221 8.00 -7.80 -1.57
N TYR A 222 7.84 -7.60 -0.26
CA TYR A 222 7.54 -6.32 0.38
C TYR A 222 8.41 -6.11 1.61
N GLY A 223 8.78 -4.84 1.86
CA GLY A 223 9.57 -4.40 3.00
C GLY A 223 8.87 -3.30 3.78
N GLU A 224 9.61 -2.25 4.10
CA GLU A 224 9.15 -1.10 4.89
C GLU A 224 7.81 -0.52 4.40
N GLY A 225 6.98 -0.10 5.34
CA GLY A 225 5.66 0.49 5.06
C GLY A 225 4.55 -0.53 4.83
N THR A 226 4.86 -1.81 4.52
CA THR A 226 3.84 -2.85 4.31
C THR A 226 3.81 -3.87 5.44
N VAL A 227 4.97 -4.26 5.94
CA VAL A 227 5.14 -5.18 7.07
C VAL A 227 6.05 -4.56 8.12
N THR A 228 5.87 -4.97 9.37
CA THR A 228 6.65 -4.47 10.51
C THR A 228 7.41 -5.63 11.16
N LEU A 229 8.59 -5.33 11.69
CA LEU A 229 9.38 -6.31 12.43
C LEU A 229 8.57 -6.90 13.58
N GLY A 230 8.53 -8.23 13.67
CA GLY A 230 7.78 -8.95 14.69
C GLY A 230 6.32 -9.26 14.33
N ASP A 231 5.79 -8.70 13.21
CA ASP A 231 4.46 -9.05 12.72
C ASP A 231 4.37 -10.54 12.37
N TYR A 232 3.18 -11.11 12.58
CA TYR A 232 2.87 -12.45 12.11
C TYR A 232 2.18 -12.38 10.75
N VAL A 233 2.54 -13.29 9.88
CA VAL A 233 1.95 -13.43 8.55
C VAL A 233 1.51 -14.86 8.32
N THR A 234 0.38 -15.03 7.66
CA THR A 234 -0.14 -16.34 7.23
C THR A 234 0.21 -16.55 5.77
N VAL A 235 0.76 -17.73 5.47
CA VAL A 235 1.15 -18.14 4.13
C VAL A 235 0.09 -19.07 3.57
N PHE A 236 -0.36 -18.78 2.35
CA PHE A 236 -1.36 -19.55 1.62
C PHE A 236 -0.79 -19.98 0.28
N ARG A 237 -1.08 -21.22 -0.11
CA ARG A 237 -0.84 -21.72 -1.45
C ARG A 237 -2.09 -21.53 -2.29
N ALA A 238 -1.97 -20.87 -3.44
CA ALA A 238 -3.03 -20.82 -4.40
C ALA A 238 -3.23 -22.23 -5.01
N GLY A 239 -4.46 -22.71 -4.93
CA GLY A 239 -4.89 -23.95 -5.57
C GLY A 239 -5.57 -23.68 -6.91
N GLU A 240 -6.51 -24.54 -7.27
CA GLU A 240 -7.25 -24.44 -8.51
C GLU A 240 -8.16 -23.21 -8.56
N SER A 241 -8.35 -22.71 -9.77
CA SER A 241 -9.27 -21.62 -10.04
C SER A 241 -10.71 -22.06 -9.77
N VAL A 242 -11.42 -21.29 -8.95
CA VAL A 242 -12.85 -21.51 -8.68
C VAL A 242 -13.65 -20.71 -9.69
N ILE A 243 -14.39 -21.43 -10.54
CA ILE A 243 -15.22 -20.85 -11.61
C ILE A 243 -16.68 -20.99 -11.19
N ASP A 244 -17.44 -19.93 -11.33
CA ASP A 244 -18.90 -19.94 -11.15
C ASP A 244 -19.55 -20.79 -12.26
N PRO A 245 -20.26 -21.86 -11.92
CA PRO A 245 -20.82 -22.77 -12.91
C PRO A 245 -21.92 -22.11 -13.75
N ASP A 246 -22.61 -21.10 -13.23
CA ASP A 246 -23.75 -20.48 -13.92
C ASP A 246 -23.29 -19.36 -14.86
N THR A 247 -22.26 -18.62 -14.48
CA THR A 247 -21.79 -17.44 -15.23
C THR A 247 -20.45 -17.66 -15.96
N GLY A 248 -19.74 -18.76 -15.68
CA GLY A 248 -18.40 -19.03 -16.20
C GLY A 248 -17.33 -18.06 -15.66
N ARG A 249 -17.70 -17.18 -14.72
CA ARG A 249 -16.79 -16.16 -14.18
C ARG A 249 -15.85 -16.77 -13.14
N GLN A 250 -14.59 -16.38 -13.18
CA GLN A 250 -13.62 -16.75 -12.15
C GLN A 250 -13.95 -16.04 -10.84
N LEU A 251 -14.30 -16.80 -9.78
CA LEU A 251 -14.59 -16.32 -8.44
C LEU A 251 -13.32 -16.10 -7.60
N GLY A 252 -12.23 -16.77 -7.97
CA GLY A 252 -10.96 -16.74 -7.26
C GLY A 252 -10.15 -18.01 -7.48
N SER A 253 -9.30 -18.33 -6.52
CA SER A 253 -8.63 -19.63 -6.43
C SER A 253 -8.90 -20.25 -5.08
N SER A 254 -8.95 -21.57 -5.00
CA SER A 254 -8.93 -22.27 -3.72
C SER A 254 -7.60 -21.99 -3.04
N GLU A 255 -7.61 -21.58 -1.78
CA GLU A 255 -6.38 -21.27 -1.05
C GLU A 255 -6.22 -22.26 0.10
N GLN A 256 -5.07 -22.91 0.13
CA GLN A 256 -4.68 -23.77 1.25
C GLN A 256 -3.75 -23.01 2.17
N ARG A 257 -4.10 -22.93 3.45
CA ARG A 257 -3.20 -22.37 4.48
C ARG A 257 -2.01 -23.29 4.66
N ILE A 258 -0.79 -22.75 4.48
CA ILE A 258 0.47 -23.48 4.64
C ILE A 258 0.96 -23.36 6.08
N GLY A 259 0.92 -22.16 6.65
CA GLY A 259 1.38 -21.93 8.01
C GLY A 259 1.45 -20.45 8.35
N VAL A 260 1.96 -20.19 9.57
CA VAL A 260 2.20 -18.84 10.10
C VAL A 260 3.70 -18.63 10.26
N ALA A 261 4.19 -17.50 9.78
CA ALA A 261 5.58 -17.06 9.92
C ALA A 261 5.66 -15.72 10.65
N GLN A 262 6.78 -15.42 11.29
CA GLN A 262 7.03 -14.14 11.92
C GLN A 262 8.05 -13.34 11.10
N ILE A 263 7.79 -12.05 10.92
CA ILE A 263 8.72 -11.12 10.25
C ILE A 263 9.94 -10.92 11.18
N THR A 264 11.11 -11.31 10.69
CA THR A 264 12.38 -11.26 11.43
C THR A 264 13.35 -10.20 10.94
N ASP A 265 13.14 -9.69 9.74
CA ASP A 265 13.97 -8.62 9.15
C ASP A 265 13.12 -7.84 8.13
N VAL A 266 13.27 -6.52 8.11
CA VAL A 266 12.54 -5.65 7.18
C VAL A 266 13.55 -4.73 6.49
N GLN A 267 13.63 -4.87 5.17
CA GLN A 267 14.46 -4.03 4.30
C GLN A 267 13.54 -3.11 3.50
N THR A 268 14.11 -2.15 2.79
CA THR A 268 13.34 -1.18 2.00
C THR A 268 12.40 -1.84 0.97
N SER A 269 12.87 -2.89 0.27
CA SER A 269 12.12 -3.50 -0.85
C SER A 269 11.63 -4.92 -0.59
N PHE A 270 12.09 -5.57 0.46
CA PHE A 270 11.73 -6.94 0.82
C PHE A 270 11.81 -7.15 2.34
N SER A 271 11.23 -8.24 2.81
CA SER A 271 11.36 -8.66 4.21
C SER A 271 11.67 -10.14 4.31
N LYS A 272 12.14 -10.55 5.50
CA LYS A 272 12.36 -11.95 5.83
C LYS A 272 11.37 -12.37 6.91
N ALA A 273 10.82 -13.55 6.75
CA ALA A 273 9.95 -14.17 7.73
C ALA A 273 10.44 -15.58 8.05
N ARG A 274 10.33 -15.95 9.33
CA ARG A 274 10.68 -17.31 9.78
C ARG A 274 9.41 -18.07 10.10
N PRO A 275 9.21 -19.29 9.59
CA PRO A 275 8.13 -20.17 9.98
C PRO A 275 8.05 -20.37 11.48
N VAL A 276 6.84 -20.26 12.04
CA VAL A 276 6.56 -20.42 13.48
C VAL A 276 5.64 -21.61 13.73
N ALA A 277 4.64 -21.81 12.86
CA ALA A 277 3.66 -22.88 13.02
C ALA A 277 3.06 -23.29 11.67
N GLY A 278 2.60 -24.53 11.60
CA GLY A 278 2.17 -25.15 10.34
C GLY A 278 3.37 -25.59 9.52
N PHE A 279 3.33 -25.34 8.21
CA PHE A 279 4.36 -25.71 7.24
C PHE A 279 4.60 -27.22 7.16
N GLU A 280 3.50 -27.99 7.16
CA GLU A 280 3.56 -29.43 6.83
C GLU A 280 4.12 -29.66 5.43
N SER A 281 3.88 -28.70 4.54
CA SER A 281 4.58 -28.58 3.25
C SER A 281 5.42 -27.30 3.22
N PRO A 282 6.62 -27.33 2.61
CA PRO A 282 7.47 -26.14 2.52
C PRO A 282 6.79 -25.04 1.71
N ALA A 283 6.95 -23.78 2.13
CA ALA A 283 6.51 -22.63 1.32
C ALA A 283 7.30 -22.56 0.02
N MET A 284 6.65 -22.11 -1.03
CA MET A 284 7.22 -21.97 -2.37
C MET A 284 7.16 -20.53 -2.84
N ALA A 285 7.99 -20.20 -3.83
CA ALA A 285 7.87 -18.92 -4.52
C ALA A 285 6.45 -18.78 -5.11
N ARG A 286 5.89 -17.56 -4.99
CA ARG A 286 4.53 -17.15 -5.36
C ARG A 286 3.43 -17.57 -4.38
N ASP A 287 3.70 -18.29 -3.28
CA ASP A 287 2.73 -18.47 -2.22
C ASP A 287 2.28 -17.07 -1.71
N ILE A 288 0.99 -16.94 -1.47
CA ILE A 288 0.37 -15.67 -1.07
C ILE A 288 0.59 -15.48 0.43
N VAL A 289 0.88 -14.25 0.83
CA VAL A 289 1.13 -13.89 2.23
C VAL A 289 0.16 -12.79 2.65
N ARG A 290 -0.43 -12.93 3.83
CA ARG A 290 -1.30 -11.92 4.46
C ARG A 290 -0.88 -11.70 5.90
N ILE A 291 -1.10 -10.49 6.41
CA ILE A 291 -0.96 -10.23 7.84
C ILE A 291 -1.90 -11.18 8.58
N ALA A 292 -1.37 -11.89 9.56
CA ALA A 292 -2.14 -12.87 10.32
C ALA A 292 -3.25 -12.19 11.13
N THR A 293 -4.44 -12.75 11.07
CA THR A 293 -5.57 -12.36 11.91
C THR A 293 -5.55 -13.15 13.24
N ASP A 294 -6.35 -12.73 14.22
CA ASP A 294 -6.50 -13.48 15.46
C ASP A 294 -7.00 -14.91 15.22
N ASP A 295 -7.86 -15.12 14.23
CA ASP A 295 -8.35 -16.43 13.83
C ASP A 295 -7.23 -17.30 13.23
N ASP A 296 -6.35 -16.67 12.43
CA ASP A 296 -5.18 -17.37 11.89
C ASP A 296 -4.25 -17.84 13.00
N LEU A 297 -4.02 -17.00 14.00
CA LEU A 297 -3.19 -17.32 15.16
C LEU A 297 -3.87 -18.36 16.07
N ALA A 298 -5.19 -18.32 16.19
CA ALA A 298 -5.98 -19.27 16.98
C ALA A 298 -5.94 -20.69 16.39
N ALA A 299 -5.77 -20.82 15.08
CA ALA A 299 -5.62 -22.12 14.41
C ALA A 299 -4.35 -22.89 14.84
N TYR A 300 -3.38 -22.23 15.48
CA TYR A 300 -2.12 -22.82 15.96
C TYR A 300 -1.90 -22.59 17.46
N PRO A 301 -2.77 -23.11 18.35
CA PRO A 301 -2.75 -22.79 19.79
C PRO A 301 -1.49 -23.29 20.53
N LYS A 302 -0.78 -24.27 19.97
CA LYS A 302 0.44 -24.86 20.56
C LYS A 302 1.73 -24.13 20.11
N ALA A 303 1.65 -23.22 19.17
CA ALA A 303 2.80 -22.46 18.74
C ALA A 303 3.11 -21.35 19.78
N LYS A 304 4.41 -21.06 19.99
CA LYS A 304 4.85 -19.93 20.85
C LYS A 304 4.57 -18.59 20.17
N ILE A 305 3.32 -18.38 19.76
CA ILE A 305 2.86 -17.16 19.12
C ILE A 305 2.47 -16.18 20.23
N LYS A 306 3.19 -15.08 20.37
CA LYS A 306 2.79 -13.98 21.25
C LYS A 306 1.61 -13.26 20.59
N ARG A 307 0.41 -13.42 21.14
CA ARG A 307 -0.75 -12.61 20.78
C ARG A 307 -0.54 -11.20 21.36
N LYS A 308 -0.72 -10.17 20.54
CA LYS A 308 -0.71 -8.75 20.96
C LYS A 308 -2.04 -8.37 21.54
#